data_b9af931f8dd60c045067d915ef3cff72
#
_entry.id   b9af931f8dd60c045067d915ef3cff72
#
_cell.length_a   1.000
_cell.length_b   1.000
_cell.length_c   1.000
_cell.angle_alpha   90.00
_cell.angle_beta   90.00
_cell.angle_gamma   90.00
#
_symmetry.space_group_name_H-M   'P 1'
#
loop_
_entity.id
_entity.type
_entity.pdbx_description
1 polymer ?
#
loop_
_entity_poly.entity_id
_entity_poly.type
_entity_poly.pdbx_seq_one_letter_code
_entity_poly.pdbx_strand_id
1 'polypeptide(L)'
;MGIFKLFKIPLTKWSVPTAILGGVVLLLSMLLFMNYNHPHTKLTTQYYVTTPVLADLRGRIIEVTPTRADQLIKKGEVLFKIDPEPFQAAVDMRKAELPAADQGLASLSADLSAAKSSLEEARVRLKQRGQEYERYRALSGTGAVTQSDVDIANREYLAAKANVEASTANVQKAQSSYGSAINGVHTSVAAKEAALRQAQFELDSTVVRAPTDGYITQNFLKEGMMTSTLPLRPLMTFVHQQDRMYVAAFRQNSLLRLKAGDEAELIFPVKFWSADEV
;
A
#
# COMPACT_ATOMS: atom_id res chain seq x y z
N MET A 1 15.66 -76.23 4.04
CA MET A 1 16.05 -77.47 4.76
C MET A 1 16.05 -77.29 6.27
N GLY A 2 16.48 -76.16 6.87
CA GLY A 2 16.55 -75.94 8.32
C GLY A 2 15.21 -76.04 9.04
N ILE A 3 14.13 -75.47 8.53
CA ILE A 3 12.79 -75.48 9.12
C ILE A 3 12.17 -76.86 9.20
N PHE A 4 12.32 -77.69 8.19
CA PHE A 4 11.87 -79.07 8.18
C PHE A 4 12.57 -79.92 9.21
N LYS A 5 13.85 -79.68 9.50
CA LYS A 5 14.60 -80.35 10.56
C LYS A 5 14.18 -79.89 11.97
N LEU A 6 13.87 -78.62 12.14
CA LEU A 6 13.42 -78.04 13.42
C LEU A 6 12.06 -78.57 13.85
N PHE A 7 11.12 -78.72 12.93
CA PHE A 7 9.75 -79.15 13.16
C PHE A 7 9.51 -80.67 12.93
N LYS A 8 10.57 -81.47 12.69
CA LYS A 8 10.52 -82.93 12.45
C LYS A 8 9.47 -83.34 11.38
N ILE A 9 9.28 -82.55 10.35
CA ILE A 9 8.29 -82.81 9.30
C ILE A 9 8.87 -83.83 8.29
N PRO A 10 8.20 -84.96 8.00
CA PRO A 10 8.72 -85.93 7.05
C PRO A 10 8.80 -85.39 5.64
N LEU A 11 9.92 -85.54 4.97
CA LEU A 11 10.11 -85.15 3.56
C LEU A 11 9.34 -86.08 2.63
N THR A 12 8.10 -85.79 2.36
CA THR A 12 7.25 -86.52 1.45
C THR A 12 7.16 -85.73 0.09
N LYS A 13 6.78 -86.44 -0.98
CA LYS A 13 6.62 -85.81 -2.33
C LYS A 13 5.60 -84.67 -2.30
N TRP A 14 4.74 -84.56 -1.29
CA TRP A 14 3.76 -83.49 -1.13
C TRP A 14 4.17 -82.40 -0.13
N SER A 15 5.05 -82.72 0.86
CA SER A 15 5.44 -81.77 1.88
C SER A 15 6.34 -80.63 1.34
N VAL A 16 7.22 -80.95 0.37
CA VAL A 16 8.12 -79.99 -0.23
C VAL A 16 7.35 -78.98 -1.13
N PRO A 17 6.49 -79.40 -2.05
CA PRO A 17 5.69 -78.47 -2.83
C PRO A 17 4.74 -77.61 -2.02
N THR A 18 4.12 -78.17 -0.97
CA THR A 18 3.23 -77.40 -0.08
C THR A 18 3.98 -76.34 0.74
N ALA A 19 5.21 -76.66 1.17
CA ALA A 19 6.04 -75.67 1.87
C ALA A 19 6.54 -74.53 0.94
N ILE A 20 6.86 -74.86 -0.33
CA ILE A 20 7.23 -73.82 -1.32
C ILE A 20 6.03 -72.96 -1.61
N LEU A 21 4.84 -73.56 -1.83
CA LEU A 21 3.58 -72.81 -2.05
C LEU A 21 3.27 -71.92 -0.85
N GLY A 22 3.37 -72.44 0.37
CA GLY A 22 3.19 -71.66 1.61
C GLY A 22 4.17 -70.48 1.71
N GLY A 23 5.45 -70.72 1.35
CA GLY A 23 6.43 -69.66 1.32
C GLY A 23 6.12 -68.58 0.27
N VAL A 24 5.66 -68.97 -0.91
CA VAL A 24 5.24 -68.02 -1.96
C VAL A 24 4.00 -67.22 -1.51
N VAL A 25 3.01 -67.89 -0.91
CA VAL A 25 1.79 -67.20 -0.39
C VAL A 25 2.18 -66.24 0.73
N LEU A 26 3.08 -66.60 1.63
CA LEU A 26 3.55 -65.75 2.70
C LEU A 26 4.30 -64.50 2.14
N LEU A 27 5.20 -64.68 1.16
CA LEU A 27 5.89 -63.59 0.51
C LEU A 27 4.93 -62.66 -0.22
N LEU A 28 3.97 -63.22 -0.99
CA LEU A 28 2.96 -62.41 -1.65
C LEU A 28 2.07 -61.65 -0.67
N SER A 29 1.67 -62.30 0.44
CA SER A 29 0.92 -61.63 1.49
C SER A 29 1.73 -60.48 2.13
N MET A 30 3.00 -60.72 2.40
CA MET A 30 3.90 -59.70 2.95
C MET A 30 4.08 -58.53 2.01
N LEU A 31 4.26 -58.77 0.69
CA LEU A 31 4.38 -57.74 -0.32
C LEU A 31 3.08 -56.95 -0.48
N LEU A 32 1.92 -57.64 -0.45
CA LEU A 32 0.62 -56.97 -0.47
C LEU A 32 0.41 -56.11 0.76
N PHE A 33 0.78 -56.59 1.93
CA PHE A 33 0.65 -55.86 3.20
C PHE A 33 1.57 -54.64 3.23
N MET A 34 2.81 -54.77 2.71
CA MET A 34 3.75 -53.70 2.57
C MET A 34 3.22 -52.61 1.59
N ASN A 35 2.78 -53.04 0.41
CA ASN A 35 2.21 -52.13 -0.57
C ASN A 35 0.89 -51.47 -0.09
N TYR A 36 0.14 -52.19 0.74
CA TYR A 36 -1.08 -51.65 1.34
C TYR A 36 -0.78 -50.59 2.40
N ASN A 37 0.23 -50.76 3.23
CA ASN A 37 0.56 -49.86 4.34
C ASN A 37 1.42 -48.65 3.95
N HIS A 38 2.09 -48.69 2.79
CA HIS A 38 2.97 -47.59 2.35
C HIS A 38 2.40 -46.94 1.07
N PRO A 39 1.44 -46.00 1.23
CA PRO A 39 0.95 -45.24 0.08
C PRO A 39 2.07 -44.42 -0.52
N HIS A 40 2.37 -44.62 -1.79
CA HIS A 40 3.41 -43.90 -2.52
C HIS A 40 2.88 -43.28 -3.79
N THR A 41 3.48 -42.18 -4.22
CA THR A 41 3.20 -41.56 -5.50
C THR A 41 4.47 -41.12 -6.17
N LYS A 42 4.48 -41.15 -7.51
CA LYS A 42 5.55 -40.61 -8.34
C LYS A 42 5.18 -39.23 -8.90
N LEU A 43 3.95 -38.79 -8.70
CA LEU A 43 3.44 -37.51 -9.17
C LEU A 43 3.51 -36.49 -8.03
N THR A 44 4.68 -35.90 -7.86
CA THR A 44 4.88 -34.83 -6.89
C THR A 44 5.37 -33.61 -7.67
N THR A 45 4.68 -32.49 -7.48
CA THR A 45 5.00 -31.21 -8.10
C THR A 45 5.35 -30.21 -7.02
N GLN A 46 6.46 -29.52 -7.18
CA GLN A 46 6.82 -28.42 -6.31
C GLN A 46 6.15 -27.15 -6.80
N TYR A 47 5.41 -26.51 -5.94
CA TYR A 47 4.81 -25.21 -6.19
C TYR A 47 5.59 -24.13 -5.42
N TYR A 48 5.77 -23.03 -6.08
CA TYR A 48 6.40 -21.84 -5.51
C TYR A 48 5.36 -20.74 -5.42
N VAL A 49 5.36 -20.01 -4.32
CA VAL A 49 4.60 -18.76 -4.25
C VAL A 49 5.35 -17.74 -5.09
N THR A 50 4.71 -17.28 -6.14
CA THR A 50 5.27 -16.31 -7.06
C THR A 50 4.53 -14.99 -6.96
N THR A 51 5.25 -13.88 -6.88
CA THR A 51 4.68 -12.54 -6.96
C THR A 51 5.08 -11.90 -8.28
N PRO A 52 4.13 -11.52 -9.12
CA PRO A 52 4.43 -10.74 -10.31
C PRO A 52 4.92 -9.36 -9.89
N VAL A 53 6.10 -8.97 -10.34
CA VAL A 53 6.64 -7.62 -10.12
C VAL A 53 6.14 -6.73 -11.24
N LEU A 54 5.35 -5.72 -10.85
CA LEU A 54 4.79 -4.70 -11.74
C LEU A 54 5.49 -3.37 -11.45
N ALA A 55 5.46 -2.45 -12.40
CA ALA A 55 5.86 -1.08 -12.15
C ALA A 55 4.62 -0.25 -11.82
N ASP A 56 4.65 0.46 -10.72
CA ASP A 56 3.60 1.40 -10.31
C ASP A 56 3.61 2.67 -11.15
N LEU A 57 4.77 2.96 -11.78
CA LEU A 57 5.00 4.18 -12.55
C LEU A 57 5.33 3.86 -14.00
N ARG A 58 4.94 4.78 -14.87
CA ARG A 58 5.37 4.80 -16.27
C ARG A 58 6.66 5.60 -16.41
N GLY A 59 7.72 4.95 -16.91
CA GLY A 59 9.00 5.60 -17.15
C GLY A 59 9.97 4.71 -17.88
N ARG A 60 11.12 5.25 -18.23
CA ARG A 60 12.21 4.50 -18.86
C ARG A 60 13.00 3.76 -17.80
N ILE A 61 13.34 2.51 -18.06
CA ILE A 61 14.23 1.73 -17.21
C ILE A 61 15.67 2.13 -17.50
N ILE A 62 16.42 2.51 -16.47
CA ILE A 62 17.82 2.91 -16.56
C ILE A 62 18.77 1.83 -16.05
N GLU A 63 18.30 0.98 -15.13
CA GLU A 63 19.12 -0.07 -14.52
C GLU A 63 18.27 -1.29 -14.22
N VAL A 64 18.79 -2.48 -14.48
CA VAL A 64 18.16 -3.76 -14.15
C VAL A 64 19.19 -4.60 -13.40
N THR A 65 18.88 -4.86 -12.12
CA THR A 65 19.75 -5.65 -11.23
C THR A 65 19.08 -6.91 -10.91
N PRO A 66 18.93 -8.00 -11.21
CA PRO A 66 19.90 -9.03 -11.47
C PRO A 66 19.97 -9.39 -12.97
N THR A 67 21.16 -9.62 -13.44
CA THR A 67 21.44 -9.95 -14.84
C THR A 67 21.18 -11.42 -15.14
N ARG A 68 21.10 -12.28 -14.11
CA ARG A 68 20.92 -13.73 -14.24
C ARG A 68 19.66 -14.19 -13.52
N ALA A 69 18.91 -15.08 -14.17
CA ALA A 69 17.87 -15.85 -13.51
C ALA A 69 18.50 -16.73 -12.40
N ASP A 70 17.69 -17.08 -11.39
CA ASP A 70 18.05 -17.93 -10.24
C ASP A 70 19.13 -17.39 -9.29
N GLN A 71 19.50 -16.11 -9.40
CA GLN A 71 20.34 -15.46 -8.39
C GLN A 71 19.53 -15.18 -7.15
N LEU A 72 20.05 -15.56 -5.97
CA LEU A 72 19.44 -15.24 -4.69
C LEU A 72 19.52 -13.73 -4.42
N ILE A 73 18.39 -13.14 -4.17
CA ILE A 73 18.19 -11.70 -3.91
C ILE A 73 17.67 -11.55 -2.49
N LYS A 74 18.25 -10.63 -1.75
CA LYS A 74 17.81 -10.33 -0.38
C LYS A 74 16.69 -9.31 -0.39
N LYS A 75 15.85 -9.36 0.65
CA LYS A 75 14.82 -8.36 0.89
C LYS A 75 15.39 -6.94 0.86
N GLY A 76 14.73 -6.06 0.12
CA GLY A 76 15.15 -4.65 -0.02
C GLY A 76 16.22 -4.40 -1.09
N GLU A 77 16.80 -5.45 -1.69
CA GLU A 77 17.73 -5.31 -2.81
C GLU A 77 17.01 -4.76 -4.04
N VAL A 78 17.71 -3.91 -4.81
CA VAL A 78 17.14 -3.24 -5.98
C VAL A 78 16.95 -4.24 -7.10
N LEU A 79 15.74 -4.29 -7.66
CA LEU A 79 15.41 -5.13 -8.82
C LEU A 79 15.61 -4.37 -10.13
N PHE A 80 15.09 -3.15 -10.19
CA PHE A 80 15.31 -2.25 -11.33
C PHE A 80 15.04 -0.81 -10.89
N LYS A 81 15.55 0.13 -11.68
CA LYS A 81 15.35 1.56 -11.49
C LYS A 81 14.71 2.16 -12.74
N ILE A 82 13.71 2.99 -12.49
CA ILE A 82 13.09 3.86 -13.49
C ILE A 82 13.83 5.20 -13.44
N ASP A 83 13.92 5.89 -14.56
CA ASP A 83 14.53 7.23 -14.65
C ASP A 83 13.91 8.18 -13.62
N PRO A 84 14.66 8.62 -12.60
CA PRO A 84 14.12 9.46 -11.53
C PRO A 84 14.03 10.93 -11.92
N GLU A 85 14.65 11.38 -13.01
CA GLU A 85 14.78 12.80 -13.35
C GLU A 85 13.43 13.52 -13.48
N PRO A 86 12.42 12.98 -14.19
CA PRO A 86 11.11 13.62 -14.27
C PRO A 86 10.39 13.70 -12.90
N PHE A 87 10.56 12.70 -12.08
CA PHE A 87 9.93 12.62 -10.75
C PHE A 87 10.63 13.56 -9.75
N GLN A 88 11.96 13.66 -9.83
CA GLN A 88 12.73 14.62 -9.04
C GLN A 88 12.31 16.06 -9.40
N ALA A 89 12.18 16.37 -10.67
CA ALA A 89 11.69 17.68 -11.12
C ALA A 89 10.27 17.97 -10.60
N ALA A 90 9.40 16.97 -10.54
CA ALA A 90 8.06 17.10 -9.95
C ALA A 90 8.13 17.41 -8.44
N VAL A 91 8.98 16.71 -7.70
CA VAL A 91 9.22 16.99 -6.26
C VAL A 91 9.70 18.43 -6.07
N ASP A 92 10.68 18.86 -6.85
CA ASP A 92 11.26 20.21 -6.73
C ASP A 92 10.21 21.29 -7.06
N MET A 93 9.37 21.04 -8.07
CA MET A 93 8.24 21.92 -8.40
C MET A 93 7.24 22.01 -7.24
N ARG A 94 6.82 20.89 -6.67
CA ARG A 94 5.88 20.88 -5.53
C ARG A 94 6.49 21.52 -4.28
N LYS A 95 7.77 21.30 -4.05
CA LYS A 95 8.51 21.95 -2.95
C LYS A 95 8.57 23.47 -3.12
N ALA A 96 8.75 23.95 -4.34
CA ALA A 96 8.75 25.39 -4.63
C ALA A 96 7.36 26.05 -4.47
N GLU A 97 6.25 25.27 -4.53
CA GLU A 97 4.90 25.79 -4.33
C GLU A 97 4.57 26.06 -2.84
N LEU A 98 5.26 25.43 -1.88
CA LEU A 98 5.00 25.59 -0.44
C LEU A 98 5.17 27.03 0.06
N PRO A 99 6.26 27.74 -0.24
CA PRO A 99 6.42 29.13 0.20
C PRO A 99 5.32 30.06 -0.30
N ALA A 100 4.79 29.80 -1.50
CA ALA A 100 3.66 30.57 -2.04
C ALA A 100 2.37 30.32 -1.24
N ALA A 101 2.14 29.09 -0.77
CA ALA A 101 1.01 28.78 0.10
C ALA A 101 1.13 29.46 1.48
N ASP A 102 2.34 29.49 2.05
CA ASP A 102 2.63 30.19 3.31
C ASP A 102 2.44 31.69 3.17
N GLN A 103 2.90 32.28 2.07
CA GLN A 103 2.63 33.71 1.76
C GLN A 103 1.13 33.98 1.62
N GLY A 104 0.38 33.08 0.98
CA GLY A 104 -1.07 33.16 0.90
C GLY A 104 -1.72 33.16 2.29
N LEU A 105 -1.25 32.32 3.22
CA LEU A 105 -1.72 32.31 4.60
C LEU A 105 -1.38 33.62 5.34
N ALA A 106 -0.19 34.15 5.16
CA ALA A 106 0.21 35.45 5.69
C ALA A 106 -0.69 36.60 5.17
N SER A 107 -1.04 36.56 3.88
CA SER A 107 -2.01 37.51 3.29
C SER A 107 -3.39 37.40 3.94
N LEU A 108 -3.93 36.20 4.14
CA LEU A 108 -5.21 36.00 4.82
C LEU A 108 -5.21 36.50 6.28
N SER A 109 -4.08 36.39 6.98
CA SER A 109 -3.92 36.94 8.35
C SER A 109 -3.92 38.46 8.33
N ALA A 110 -3.29 39.09 7.34
CA ALA A 110 -3.29 40.54 7.14
C ALA A 110 -4.69 41.06 6.79
N ASP A 111 -5.44 40.34 5.92
CA ASP A 111 -6.82 40.67 5.55
C ASP A 111 -7.75 40.60 6.78
N LEU A 112 -7.58 39.59 7.64
CA LEU A 112 -8.33 39.49 8.88
C LEU A 112 -8.02 40.67 9.82
N SER A 113 -6.76 41.05 9.94
CA SER A 113 -6.34 42.20 10.73
C SER A 113 -6.93 43.50 10.22
N ALA A 114 -6.91 43.73 8.91
CA ALA A 114 -7.51 44.89 8.24
C ALA A 114 -9.03 44.93 8.45
N ALA A 115 -9.71 43.80 8.31
CA ALA A 115 -11.15 43.71 8.57
C ALA A 115 -11.53 44.07 10.04
N LYS A 116 -10.73 43.59 11.01
CA LYS A 116 -10.90 43.93 12.43
C LYS A 116 -10.70 45.42 12.69
N SER A 117 -9.68 46.03 12.08
CA SER A 117 -9.44 47.47 12.21
C SER A 117 -10.61 48.30 11.63
N SER A 118 -11.11 47.88 10.44
CA SER A 118 -12.28 48.54 9.82
C SER A 118 -13.56 48.41 10.68
N LEU A 119 -13.78 47.28 11.35
CA LEU A 119 -14.86 47.12 12.30
C LEU A 119 -14.74 48.06 13.49
N GLU A 120 -13.53 48.22 14.02
CA GLU A 120 -13.30 49.12 15.15
C GLU A 120 -13.56 50.57 14.75
N GLU A 121 -13.13 51.01 13.58
CA GLU A 121 -13.45 52.31 13.02
C GLU A 121 -14.96 52.53 12.86
N ALA A 122 -15.69 51.53 12.35
CA ALA A 122 -17.15 51.59 12.22
C ALA A 122 -17.82 51.72 13.59
N ARG A 123 -17.32 51.00 14.62
CA ARG A 123 -17.83 51.12 16.02
C ARG A 123 -17.60 52.50 16.62
N VAL A 124 -16.44 53.08 16.40
CA VAL A 124 -16.15 54.45 16.87
C VAL A 124 -17.11 55.46 16.22
N ARG A 125 -17.31 55.34 14.89
CA ARG A 125 -18.30 56.19 14.17
C ARG A 125 -19.72 56.00 14.69
N LEU A 126 -20.15 54.75 14.93
CA LEU A 126 -21.46 54.48 15.49
C LEU A 126 -21.63 55.14 16.87
N LYS A 127 -20.61 55.02 17.72
CA LYS A 127 -20.61 55.67 19.04
C LYS A 127 -20.76 57.20 18.93
N GLN A 128 -19.99 57.80 18.03
CA GLN A 128 -20.05 59.24 17.76
C GLN A 128 -21.44 59.67 17.28
N ARG A 129 -21.99 59.00 16.23
CA ARG A 129 -23.31 59.31 15.70
C ARG A 129 -24.44 59.02 16.69
N GLY A 130 -24.30 58.00 17.52
CA GLY A 130 -25.23 57.71 18.59
C GLY A 130 -25.28 58.85 19.64
N GLN A 131 -24.10 59.34 20.06
CA GLN A 131 -24.02 60.48 20.99
C GLN A 131 -24.60 61.77 20.40
N GLU A 132 -24.39 61.98 19.09
CA GLU A 132 -24.92 63.10 18.37
C GLU A 132 -26.48 63.06 18.26
N TYR A 133 -27.01 61.90 17.87
CA TYR A 133 -28.46 61.65 17.82
C TYR A 133 -29.12 61.86 19.21
N GLU A 134 -28.56 61.31 20.28
CA GLU A 134 -29.11 61.50 21.63
C GLU A 134 -29.05 62.95 22.09
N ARG A 135 -28.04 63.72 21.71
CA ARG A 135 -27.93 65.17 21.96
C ARG A 135 -29.01 65.93 21.23
N TYR A 136 -29.23 65.72 19.93
CA TYR A 136 -30.29 66.37 19.15
C TYR A 136 -31.65 66.00 19.68
N ARG A 137 -31.89 64.76 20.03
CA ARG A 137 -33.11 64.28 20.64
C ARG A 137 -33.44 64.96 21.97
N ALA A 138 -32.46 65.15 22.86
CA ALA A 138 -32.65 65.87 24.14
C ALA A 138 -32.96 67.36 23.92
N LEU A 139 -32.29 68.00 22.92
CA LEU A 139 -32.48 69.41 22.59
C LEU A 139 -33.83 69.67 21.90
N SER A 140 -34.42 68.72 21.19
CA SER A 140 -35.71 68.88 20.52
C SER A 140 -36.86 69.20 21.51
N GLY A 141 -36.76 68.60 22.74
CA GLY A 141 -37.73 68.91 23.84
C GLY A 141 -37.69 70.36 24.37
N THR A 142 -36.57 71.04 24.09
CA THR A 142 -36.39 72.45 24.50
C THR A 142 -36.68 73.46 23.39
N GLY A 143 -37.01 73.02 22.17
CA GLY A 143 -37.24 73.87 21.02
C GLY A 143 -35.95 74.44 20.38
N ALA A 144 -34.74 74.03 20.83
CA ALA A 144 -33.44 74.51 20.36
C ALA A 144 -32.99 73.90 18.98
N VAL A 145 -33.64 72.82 18.52
CA VAL A 145 -33.35 72.16 17.23
C VAL A 145 -34.65 71.77 16.54
N THR A 146 -34.65 71.70 15.21
CA THR A 146 -35.85 71.30 14.45
C THR A 146 -36.03 69.80 14.42
N GLN A 147 -37.26 69.33 14.20
CA GLN A 147 -37.54 67.90 14.01
C GLN A 147 -36.75 67.31 12.80
N SER A 148 -36.54 68.13 11.79
CA SER A 148 -35.74 67.72 10.62
C SER A 148 -34.29 67.41 11.00
N ASP A 149 -33.70 68.18 11.95
CA ASP A 149 -32.33 67.92 12.44
C ASP A 149 -32.23 66.60 13.21
N VAL A 150 -33.24 66.28 14.04
CA VAL A 150 -33.34 64.98 14.75
C VAL A 150 -33.47 63.84 13.76
N ASP A 151 -34.28 64.00 12.69
CA ASP A 151 -34.47 62.97 11.67
C ASP A 151 -33.22 62.75 10.82
N ILE A 152 -32.42 63.79 10.57
CA ILE A 152 -31.11 63.69 9.93
C ILE A 152 -30.15 62.91 10.84
N ALA A 153 -30.00 63.30 12.11
CA ALA A 153 -29.12 62.62 13.06
C ALA A 153 -29.52 61.15 13.25
N ASN A 154 -30.81 60.82 13.28
CA ASN A 154 -31.29 59.45 13.34
C ASN A 154 -30.89 58.62 12.12
N ARG A 155 -31.07 59.17 10.92
CA ARG A 155 -30.65 58.49 9.68
C ARG A 155 -29.14 58.22 9.65
N GLU A 156 -28.32 59.18 10.07
CA GLU A 156 -26.88 59.00 10.18
C GLU A 156 -26.49 57.98 11.21
N TYR A 157 -27.16 57.92 12.33
CA TYR A 157 -26.99 56.85 13.35
C TYR A 157 -27.34 55.46 12.80
N LEU A 158 -28.48 55.34 12.09
CA LEU A 158 -28.92 54.09 11.46
C LEU A 158 -27.97 53.65 10.38
N ALA A 159 -27.46 54.60 9.57
CA ALA A 159 -26.44 54.30 8.56
C ALA A 159 -25.12 53.81 9.18
N ALA A 160 -24.68 54.44 10.29
CA ALA A 160 -23.51 53.99 11.01
C ALA A 160 -23.69 52.59 11.62
N LYS A 161 -24.92 52.29 12.13
CA LYS A 161 -25.27 50.97 12.63
C LYS A 161 -25.20 49.89 11.55
N ALA A 162 -25.80 50.16 10.38
CA ALA A 162 -25.70 49.25 9.22
C ALA A 162 -24.26 49.02 8.76
N ASN A 163 -23.40 50.06 8.86
CA ASN A 163 -21.96 49.90 8.52
C ASN A 163 -21.24 48.99 9.52
N VAL A 164 -21.56 49.03 10.82
CA VAL A 164 -21.00 48.05 11.79
C VAL A 164 -21.43 46.63 11.48
N GLU A 165 -22.70 46.42 11.11
CA GLU A 165 -23.19 45.09 10.71
C GLU A 165 -22.46 44.58 9.49
N ALA A 166 -22.26 45.42 8.44
CA ALA A 166 -21.49 45.07 7.24
C ALA A 166 -20.02 44.77 7.57
N SER A 167 -19.37 45.58 8.40
CA SER A 167 -17.98 45.36 8.85
C SER A 167 -17.86 44.08 9.70
N THR A 168 -18.85 43.76 10.50
CA THR A 168 -18.91 42.49 11.29
C THR A 168 -18.98 41.30 10.36
N ALA A 169 -19.82 41.34 9.31
CA ALA A 169 -19.89 40.29 8.31
C ALA A 169 -18.56 40.09 7.55
N ASN A 170 -17.85 41.19 7.25
CA ASN A 170 -16.53 41.15 6.62
C ASN A 170 -15.48 40.49 7.54
N VAL A 171 -15.47 40.80 8.83
CA VAL A 171 -14.57 40.12 9.79
C VAL A 171 -14.90 38.62 9.86
N GLN A 172 -16.17 38.25 9.91
CA GLN A 172 -16.57 36.84 9.93
C GLN A 172 -16.13 36.10 8.66
N LYS A 173 -16.27 36.73 7.48
CA LYS A 173 -15.76 36.19 6.21
C LYS A 173 -14.25 35.98 6.24
N ALA A 174 -13.48 37.01 6.62
CA ALA A 174 -12.02 36.94 6.71
C ALA A 174 -11.58 35.90 7.75
N GLN A 175 -12.27 35.82 8.88
CA GLN A 175 -11.99 34.81 9.92
C GLN A 175 -12.26 33.38 9.45
N SER A 176 -13.33 33.16 8.69
CA SER A 176 -13.64 31.84 8.11
C SER A 176 -12.58 31.43 7.08
N SER A 177 -12.13 32.37 6.26
CA SER A 177 -11.07 32.11 5.27
C SER A 177 -9.73 31.78 5.97
N TYR A 178 -9.34 32.55 6.97
CA TYR A 178 -8.11 32.29 7.74
C TYR A 178 -8.21 31.06 8.64
N GLY A 179 -9.36 30.79 9.22
CA GLY A 179 -9.59 29.66 10.14
C GLY A 179 -9.84 28.33 9.45
N SER A 180 -9.86 28.27 8.12
CA SER A 180 -10.01 27.01 7.38
C SER A 180 -8.76 26.14 7.56
N ALA A 181 -8.88 25.10 8.41
CA ALA A 181 -7.77 24.23 8.76
C ALA A 181 -8.18 22.76 8.77
N ILE A 182 -7.24 21.90 8.39
CA ILE A 182 -7.31 20.44 8.52
C ILE A 182 -6.17 20.02 9.45
N ASN A 183 -6.49 19.35 10.54
CA ASN A 183 -5.50 18.91 11.54
C ASN A 183 -4.55 20.02 12.04
N GLY A 184 -5.09 21.25 12.18
CA GLY A 184 -4.30 22.40 12.64
C GLY A 184 -3.45 23.11 11.59
N VAL A 185 -3.45 22.63 10.33
CA VAL A 185 -2.77 23.25 9.18
C VAL A 185 -3.80 23.86 8.25
N HIS A 186 -3.54 25.07 7.75
CA HIS A 186 -4.43 25.71 6.79
C HIS A 186 -4.63 24.85 5.55
N THR A 187 -5.88 24.75 5.05
CA THR A 187 -6.24 23.84 3.97
C THR A 187 -5.38 24.00 2.71
N SER A 188 -4.99 25.24 2.37
CA SER A 188 -4.12 25.49 1.20
C SER A 188 -2.71 24.91 1.38
N VAL A 189 -2.13 25.06 2.58
CA VAL A 189 -0.81 24.49 2.92
C VAL A 189 -0.89 22.96 2.97
N ALA A 190 -1.90 22.42 3.67
CA ALA A 190 -2.13 20.98 3.76
C ALA A 190 -2.28 20.32 2.38
N ALA A 191 -2.98 20.98 1.44
CA ALA A 191 -3.11 20.49 0.07
C ALA A 191 -1.77 20.44 -0.68
N LYS A 192 -0.92 21.47 -0.51
CA LYS A 192 0.41 21.51 -1.14
C LYS A 192 1.38 20.50 -0.51
N GLU A 193 1.32 20.32 0.80
CA GLU A 193 2.09 19.26 1.49
C GLU A 193 1.65 17.87 1.05
N ALA A 194 0.35 17.64 0.88
CA ALA A 194 -0.15 16.37 0.35
C ALA A 194 0.35 16.10 -1.08
N ALA A 195 0.34 17.14 -1.94
CA ALA A 195 0.87 17.03 -3.30
C ALA A 195 2.39 16.77 -3.31
N LEU A 196 3.15 17.38 -2.38
CA LEU A 196 4.57 17.10 -2.23
C LEU A 196 4.82 15.66 -1.78
N ARG A 197 4.08 15.17 -0.76
CA ARG A 197 4.20 13.77 -0.31
C ARG A 197 3.88 12.79 -1.44
N GLN A 198 2.89 13.09 -2.27
CA GLN A 198 2.57 12.28 -3.45
C GLN A 198 3.74 12.24 -4.43
N ALA A 199 4.33 13.37 -4.77
CA ALA A 199 5.48 13.43 -5.66
C ALA A 199 6.71 12.71 -5.10
N GLN A 200 6.94 12.80 -3.77
CA GLN A 200 8.00 12.05 -3.08
C GLN A 200 7.77 10.55 -3.14
N PHE A 201 6.53 10.09 -2.91
CA PHE A 201 6.17 8.68 -3.05
C PHE A 201 6.40 8.17 -4.48
N GLU A 202 6.06 8.95 -5.49
CA GLU A 202 6.33 8.60 -6.89
C GLU A 202 7.83 8.52 -7.17
N LEU A 203 8.63 9.45 -6.65
CA LEU A 203 10.08 9.41 -6.76
C LEU A 203 10.66 8.16 -6.07
N ASP A 204 10.24 7.84 -4.85
CA ASP A 204 10.68 6.64 -4.12
C ASP A 204 10.28 5.36 -4.87
N SER A 205 9.13 5.36 -5.53
CA SER A 205 8.63 4.24 -6.34
C SER A 205 9.40 4.03 -7.65
N THR A 206 10.30 4.95 -8.04
CA THR A 206 11.21 4.75 -9.18
C THR A 206 12.22 3.63 -8.93
N VAL A 207 12.49 3.29 -7.66
CA VAL A 207 13.41 2.23 -7.26
C VAL A 207 12.61 1.03 -6.76
N VAL A 208 12.40 0.05 -7.62
CA VAL A 208 11.68 -1.18 -7.27
C VAL A 208 12.61 -2.14 -6.56
N ARG A 209 12.19 -2.63 -5.38
CA ARG A 209 12.98 -3.49 -4.50
C ARG A 209 12.31 -4.84 -4.26
N ALA A 210 13.12 -5.83 -3.89
CA ALA A 210 12.62 -7.16 -3.54
C ALA A 210 11.79 -7.12 -2.24
N PRO A 211 10.55 -7.68 -2.24
CA PRO A 211 9.68 -7.67 -1.06
C PRO A 211 10.16 -8.62 0.05
N THR A 212 10.83 -9.71 -0.33
CA THR A 212 11.35 -10.76 0.56
C THR A 212 12.63 -11.34 0.00
N ASP A 213 13.26 -12.28 0.71
CA ASP A 213 14.33 -13.09 0.16
C ASP A 213 13.77 -14.07 -0.87
N GLY A 214 14.45 -14.20 -2.01
CA GLY A 214 13.97 -15.03 -3.10
C GLY A 214 14.84 -14.95 -4.33
N TYR A 215 14.29 -15.32 -5.48
CA TYR A 215 14.98 -15.27 -6.76
C TYR A 215 14.01 -14.93 -7.90
N ILE A 216 14.54 -14.46 -9.02
CA ILE A 216 13.76 -14.15 -10.21
C ILE A 216 13.87 -15.31 -11.19
N THR A 217 12.71 -15.83 -11.62
CA THR A 217 12.65 -16.91 -12.62
C THR A 217 12.55 -16.37 -14.04
N GLN A 218 11.84 -15.24 -14.22
CA GLN A 218 11.62 -14.62 -15.52
C GLN A 218 11.91 -13.13 -15.43
N ASN A 219 12.87 -12.69 -16.25
CA ASN A 219 13.20 -11.27 -16.38
C ASN A 219 13.00 -10.87 -17.85
N PHE A 220 11.97 -10.08 -18.11
CA PHE A 220 11.68 -9.53 -19.44
C PHE A 220 12.20 -8.10 -19.61
N LEU A 221 12.79 -7.53 -18.54
CA LEU A 221 13.26 -6.16 -18.56
C LEU A 221 14.63 -6.04 -19.21
N LYS A 222 14.77 -4.96 -19.97
CA LYS A 222 16.04 -4.49 -20.48
C LYS A 222 16.14 -2.97 -20.27
N GLU A 223 17.35 -2.51 -20.09
CA GLU A 223 17.64 -1.07 -20.04
C GLU A 223 17.13 -0.38 -21.30
N GLY A 224 16.58 0.81 -21.13
CA GLY A 224 15.96 1.58 -22.21
C GLY A 224 14.50 1.24 -22.50
N MET A 225 13.94 0.16 -21.94
CA MET A 225 12.52 -0.15 -22.08
C MET A 225 11.66 0.84 -21.31
N MET A 226 10.42 1.05 -21.77
CA MET A 226 9.41 1.81 -21.08
C MET A 226 8.53 0.89 -20.23
N THR A 227 8.33 1.25 -18.97
CA THR A 227 7.34 0.60 -18.10
C THR A 227 5.94 1.09 -18.44
N SER A 228 4.94 0.24 -18.21
CA SER A 228 3.53 0.57 -18.33
C SER A 228 2.80 0.20 -17.05
N THR A 229 1.89 1.04 -16.61
CA THR A 229 1.01 0.80 -15.46
C THR A 229 -0.13 -0.19 -15.76
N LEU A 230 -0.31 -0.57 -17.03
CA LEU A 230 -1.31 -1.57 -17.42
C LEU A 230 -0.77 -2.98 -17.12
N PRO A 231 -1.45 -3.79 -16.30
CA PRO A 231 -0.95 -5.09 -15.82
C PRO A 231 -1.12 -6.22 -16.85
N LEU A 232 -0.90 -5.93 -18.14
CA LEU A 232 -1.08 -6.92 -19.20
C LEU A 232 0.00 -8.01 -19.20
N ARG A 233 1.20 -7.69 -18.70
CA ARG A 233 2.29 -8.65 -18.52
C ARG A 233 3.12 -8.25 -17.31
N PRO A 234 3.48 -9.20 -16.43
CA PRO A 234 4.43 -8.94 -15.38
C PRO A 234 5.82 -8.63 -15.98
N LEU A 235 6.51 -7.67 -15.41
CA LEU A 235 7.85 -7.28 -15.82
C LEU A 235 8.88 -8.33 -15.40
N MET A 236 8.70 -8.88 -14.20
CA MET A 236 9.49 -9.95 -13.61
C MET A 236 8.59 -10.87 -12.81
N THR A 237 8.97 -12.13 -12.65
CA THR A 237 8.32 -13.07 -11.73
C THR A 237 9.29 -13.36 -10.59
N PHE A 238 8.92 -12.90 -9.41
CA PHE A 238 9.68 -13.12 -8.17
C PHE A 238 9.16 -14.36 -7.45
N VAL A 239 10.05 -15.24 -7.02
CA VAL A 239 9.76 -16.47 -6.28
C VAL A 239 10.29 -16.32 -4.87
N HIS A 240 9.42 -16.48 -3.89
CA HIS A 240 9.78 -16.42 -2.47
C HIS A 240 10.53 -17.68 -2.05
N GLN A 241 11.64 -17.51 -1.33
CA GLN A 241 12.47 -18.66 -0.89
C GLN A 241 11.80 -19.50 0.20
N GLN A 242 10.90 -18.92 0.99
CA GLN A 242 10.37 -19.54 2.21
C GLN A 242 9.12 -20.39 1.98
N ASP A 243 8.39 -20.21 0.88
CA ASP A 243 7.08 -20.81 0.67
C ASP A 243 7.13 -21.94 -0.36
N ARG A 244 7.94 -22.97 -0.10
CA ARG A 244 8.00 -24.17 -0.95
C ARG A 244 6.88 -25.12 -0.55
N MET A 245 5.94 -25.34 -1.42
CA MET A 245 4.85 -26.30 -1.23
C MET A 245 5.04 -27.48 -2.16
N TYR A 246 5.00 -28.69 -1.61
CA TYR A 246 5.03 -29.92 -2.39
C TYR A 246 3.62 -30.49 -2.44
N VAL A 247 3.08 -30.66 -3.61
CA VAL A 247 1.77 -31.29 -3.82
C VAL A 247 1.97 -32.65 -4.45
N ALA A 248 1.61 -33.67 -3.72
CA ALA A 248 1.69 -35.06 -4.14
C ALA A 248 0.30 -35.58 -4.52
N ALA A 249 0.13 -36.06 -5.75
CA ALA A 249 -1.14 -36.59 -6.22
C ALA A 249 -1.20 -38.11 -5.92
N PHE A 250 -2.00 -38.48 -4.95
CA PHE A 250 -2.26 -39.90 -4.63
C PHE A 250 -3.49 -40.43 -5.35
N ARG A 251 -3.49 -41.75 -5.62
CA ARG A 251 -4.68 -42.43 -6.14
C ARG A 251 -5.77 -42.47 -5.04
N GLN A 252 -7.03 -42.46 -5.46
CA GLN A 252 -8.18 -42.45 -4.56
C GLN A 252 -8.14 -43.54 -3.48
N ASN A 253 -7.70 -44.75 -3.82
CA ASN A 253 -7.57 -45.86 -2.88
C ASN A 253 -6.50 -45.65 -1.79
N SER A 254 -5.52 -44.78 -2.04
CA SER A 254 -4.48 -44.43 -1.06
C SER A 254 -4.90 -43.27 -0.17
N LEU A 255 -5.77 -42.38 -0.64
CA LEU A 255 -6.23 -41.21 0.11
C LEU A 255 -7.01 -41.57 1.37
N LEU A 256 -7.72 -42.69 1.39
CA LEU A 256 -8.49 -43.15 2.57
C LEU A 256 -7.60 -43.47 3.79
N ARG A 257 -6.29 -43.60 3.58
CA ARG A 257 -5.31 -44.00 4.60
C ARG A 257 -4.42 -42.84 5.03
N LEU A 258 -4.45 -41.72 4.32
CA LEU A 258 -3.68 -40.54 4.62
C LEU A 258 -4.50 -39.61 5.53
N LYS A 259 -3.87 -39.14 6.59
CA LYS A 259 -4.47 -38.19 7.52
C LYS A 259 -3.61 -36.94 7.58
N ALA A 260 -4.25 -35.82 7.89
CA ALA A 260 -3.51 -34.58 8.14
C ALA A 260 -2.60 -34.78 9.36
N GLY A 261 -1.30 -34.48 9.19
CA GLY A 261 -0.27 -34.66 10.20
C GLY A 261 0.57 -35.93 10.06
N ASP A 262 0.26 -36.82 9.10
CA ASP A 262 1.13 -37.97 8.80
C ASP A 262 2.47 -37.49 8.25
N GLU A 263 3.56 -38.17 8.64
CA GLU A 263 4.90 -37.92 8.14
C GLU A 263 5.02 -38.35 6.66
N ALA A 264 5.64 -37.53 5.85
CA ALA A 264 5.88 -37.81 4.43
C ALA A 264 7.38 -37.70 4.10
N GLU A 265 7.88 -38.69 3.39
CA GLU A 265 9.24 -38.68 2.87
C GLU A 265 9.24 -38.34 1.38
N LEU A 266 10.05 -37.33 1.01
CA LEU A 266 10.26 -36.90 -0.36
C LEU A 266 11.62 -37.34 -0.85
N ILE A 267 11.63 -38.22 -1.84
CA ILE A 267 12.87 -38.68 -2.48
C ILE A 267 13.06 -37.94 -3.81
N PHE A 268 14.11 -37.14 -3.89
CA PHE A 268 14.49 -36.47 -5.14
C PHE A 268 15.44 -37.39 -5.94
N PRO A 269 15.13 -37.72 -7.19
CA PRO A 269 16.07 -38.40 -8.02
C PRO A 269 17.27 -37.48 -8.31
N VAL A 270 18.40 -37.77 -7.69
CA VAL A 270 19.65 -37.08 -8.00
C VAL A 270 20.08 -37.59 -9.35
N LYS A 271 19.99 -36.77 -10.41
CA LYS A 271 20.69 -37.01 -11.65
C LYS A 271 22.16 -36.79 -11.35
N PHE A 272 22.93 -37.87 -11.24
CA PHE A 272 24.39 -37.77 -11.39
C PHE A 272 24.67 -37.28 -12.83
N TRP A 273 25.06 -36.04 -12.94
CA TRP A 273 25.66 -35.55 -14.18
C TRP A 273 26.97 -36.31 -14.36
N SER A 274 27.02 -37.24 -15.32
CA SER A 274 28.28 -37.70 -15.86
C SER A 274 28.92 -36.52 -16.61
N ALA A 275 30.14 -36.18 -16.25
CA ALA A 275 30.91 -35.05 -16.80
C ALA A 275 31.37 -35.24 -18.26
N ASP A 276 30.68 -36.02 -19.07
CA ASP A 276 31.09 -36.44 -20.42
C ASP A 276 30.18 -35.87 -21.52
N GLU A 277 29.64 -34.64 -21.38
CA GLU A 277 29.14 -33.88 -22.54
C GLU A 277 29.48 -32.39 -22.38
N VAL A 278 30.67 -32.03 -22.87
CA VAL A 278 31.10 -30.69 -23.29
C VAL A 278 30.95 -30.58 -24.78
#